data_58750550628d4d5f87298e1a3fb42756
#
_entry.id   58750550628d4d5f87298e1a3fb42756
#
_cell.length_a   1.000
_cell.length_b   1.000
_cell.length_c   1.000
_cell.angle_alpha   90.00
_cell.angle_beta   90.00
_cell.angle_gamma   90.00
#
_symmetry.space_group_name_H-M   'P 1'
#
loop_
_entity.id
_entity.type
_entity.pdbx_description
1 polymer ?
#
loop_
_entity_poly.entity_id
_entity_poly.type
_entity_poly.pdbx_seq_one_letter_code
_entity_poly.pdbx_strand_id
1 'polypeptide(L)'
;HDALPISILDPELLTSAPASVAAACGIDAFIHAEEAYVSTAASPFSDAMAEKAMELIGGNIRRFVARRTDLEAAEAMLTGSLFAGIAFSFARLGNVHAMSHPVSAFFNVAHGVANAVLLTVIAEYNALADHGRYLKIYNYISPIPAYEDEFEPLMLVDAIRELNEDIGIPEDLTTAIRQAKKGEEISDEEIESKIDAMADDAMKSGNIAVNPRSSRKQDIVKLYYKAL
;
A
#
# COMPACT_ATOMS: atom_id res chain seq x y z
N HIS A 1 27.13 -21.12 11.28
CA HIS A 1 25.93 -21.12 12.16
C HIS A 1 24.72 -21.09 11.27
N ASP A 2 24.13 -22.25 11.05
CA ASP A 2 22.94 -22.41 10.18
C ASP A 2 21.67 -22.24 11.02
N ALA A 3 21.52 -21.08 11.69
CA ALA A 3 20.26 -20.73 12.31
C ALA A 3 19.29 -20.31 11.20
N LEU A 4 18.33 -21.17 10.91
CA LEU A 4 17.20 -20.78 10.06
C LEU A 4 16.42 -19.67 10.75
N PRO A 5 16.03 -18.61 10.02
CA PRO A 5 15.19 -17.58 10.60
C PRO A 5 13.85 -18.20 11.03
N ILE A 6 13.46 -17.96 12.28
CA ILE A 6 12.17 -18.38 12.83
C ILE A 6 11.35 -17.13 13.05
N SER A 7 10.13 -17.12 12.49
CA SER A 7 9.11 -16.11 12.76
C SER A 7 8.05 -16.73 13.66
N ILE A 8 7.74 -16.08 14.78
CA ILE A 8 6.65 -16.47 15.68
C ILE A 8 5.55 -15.44 15.48
N LEU A 9 4.37 -15.90 15.06
CA LEU A 9 3.18 -15.08 14.84
C LEU A 9 2.26 -15.25 16.04
N ASP A 10 2.16 -14.22 16.87
CA ASP A 10 1.26 -14.20 18.01
C ASP A 10 0.22 -13.09 17.81
N PRO A 11 -1.05 -13.46 17.47
CA PRO A 11 -2.10 -12.50 17.20
C PRO A 11 -2.52 -11.70 18.45
N GLU A 12 -2.30 -12.20 19.66
CA GLU A 12 -2.62 -11.49 20.89
C GLU A 12 -1.85 -10.17 21.02
N LEU A 13 -0.62 -10.11 20.48
CA LEU A 13 0.22 -8.90 20.51
C LEU A 13 -0.37 -7.74 19.69
N LEU A 14 -1.25 -8.02 18.74
CA LEU A 14 -1.91 -6.97 17.93
C LEU A 14 -3.12 -6.35 18.65
N THR A 15 -3.67 -7.00 19.66
CA THR A 15 -4.93 -6.59 20.29
C THR A 15 -4.87 -5.25 21.01
N SER A 16 -3.68 -4.84 21.45
CA SER A 16 -3.41 -3.57 22.13
C SER A 16 -3.08 -2.41 21.18
N ALA A 17 -2.90 -2.67 19.89
CA ALA A 17 -2.58 -1.64 18.92
C ALA A 17 -3.74 -0.64 18.75
N PRO A 18 -3.48 0.69 18.69
CA PRO A 18 -4.49 1.66 18.30
C PRO A 18 -5.07 1.37 16.90
N ALA A 19 -6.34 1.73 16.67
CA ALA A 19 -6.98 1.51 15.37
C ALA A 19 -6.20 2.12 14.20
N SER A 20 -5.69 3.33 14.38
CA SER A 20 -4.88 4.02 13.36
C SER A 20 -3.57 3.29 13.04
N VAL A 21 -2.93 2.66 14.02
CA VAL A 21 -1.72 1.85 13.79
C VAL A 21 -2.10 0.55 13.08
N ALA A 22 -3.18 -0.10 13.50
CA ALA A 22 -3.69 -1.30 12.86
C ALA A 22 -4.06 -1.06 11.39
N ALA A 23 -4.71 0.08 11.10
CA ALA A 23 -5.05 0.49 9.74
C ALA A 23 -3.78 0.75 8.91
N ALA A 24 -2.87 1.59 9.40
CA ALA A 24 -1.66 1.96 8.67
C ALA A 24 -0.76 0.74 8.39
N CYS A 25 -0.50 -0.10 9.39
CA CYS A 25 0.33 -1.29 9.20
C CYS A 25 -0.37 -2.39 8.37
N GLY A 26 -1.70 -2.50 8.52
CA GLY A 26 -2.47 -3.49 7.77
C GLY A 26 -2.55 -3.18 6.29
N ILE A 27 -2.83 -1.93 5.93
CA ILE A 27 -2.87 -1.51 4.53
C ILE A 27 -1.46 -1.54 3.91
N ASP A 28 -0.41 -1.19 4.66
CA ASP A 28 0.98 -1.29 4.22
C ASP A 28 1.34 -2.73 3.84
N ALA A 29 0.96 -3.70 4.68
CA ALA A 29 1.16 -5.11 4.37
C ALA A 29 0.38 -5.56 3.13
N PHE A 30 -0.82 -5.03 2.89
CA PHE A 30 -1.57 -5.26 1.66
C PHE A 30 -0.82 -4.71 0.45
N ILE A 31 -0.30 -3.48 0.55
CA ILE A 31 0.44 -2.80 -0.53
C ILE A 31 1.75 -3.53 -0.85
N HIS A 32 2.44 -4.08 0.15
CA HIS A 32 3.58 -4.95 -0.09
C HIS A 32 3.24 -6.13 -1.01
N ALA A 33 2.10 -6.78 -0.76
CA ALA A 33 1.64 -7.90 -1.58
C ALA A 33 1.18 -7.44 -2.97
N GLU A 34 0.43 -6.34 -3.04
CA GLU A 34 -0.08 -5.77 -4.29
C GLU A 34 1.07 -5.36 -5.21
N GLU A 35 2.03 -4.55 -4.73
CA GLU A 35 3.18 -4.13 -5.53
C GLU A 35 4.07 -5.32 -5.96
N ALA A 36 4.28 -6.29 -5.07
CA ALA A 36 4.99 -7.52 -5.44
C ALA A 36 4.26 -8.30 -6.54
N TYR A 37 2.93 -8.34 -6.47
CA TYR A 37 2.10 -9.04 -7.45
C TYR A 37 2.14 -8.38 -8.82
N VAL A 38 2.02 -7.04 -8.90
CA VAL A 38 2.06 -6.32 -10.18
C VAL A 38 3.48 -6.05 -10.69
N SER A 39 4.51 -6.34 -9.91
CA SER A 39 5.91 -6.10 -10.26
C SER A 39 6.32 -6.79 -11.56
N THR A 40 7.15 -6.13 -12.38
CA THR A 40 7.77 -6.77 -13.55
C THR A 40 8.80 -7.86 -13.18
N ALA A 41 9.21 -7.93 -11.91
CA ALA A 41 10.06 -8.98 -11.36
C ALA A 41 9.27 -10.12 -10.69
N ALA A 42 7.94 -10.10 -10.79
CA ALA A 42 7.08 -11.14 -10.24
C ALA A 42 7.37 -12.52 -10.86
N SER A 43 7.13 -13.57 -10.09
CA SER A 43 7.31 -14.96 -10.47
C SER A 43 6.15 -15.80 -9.92
N PRO A 44 5.92 -17.01 -10.43
CA PRO A 44 4.87 -17.89 -9.89
C PRO A 44 4.98 -18.13 -8.38
N PHE A 45 6.19 -18.11 -7.82
CA PHE A 45 6.41 -18.26 -6.39
C PHE A 45 5.98 -16.99 -5.63
N SER A 46 6.45 -15.82 -6.07
CA SER A 46 6.04 -14.54 -5.43
C SER A 46 4.55 -14.28 -5.61
N ASP A 47 3.97 -14.64 -6.77
CA ASP A 47 2.54 -14.48 -7.03
C ASP A 47 1.70 -15.30 -6.05
N ALA A 48 2.06 -16.57 -5.81
CA ALA A 48 1.34 -17.42 -4.85
C ALA A 48 1.35 -16.84 -3.43
N MET A 49 2.48 -16.24 -3.01
CA MET A 49 2.59 -15.59 -1.70
C MET A 49 1.79 -14.28 -1.65
N ALA A 50 1.89 -13.47 -2.71
CA ALA A 50 1.19 -12.19 -2.81
C ALA A 50 -0.34 -12.37 -2.85
N GLU A 51 -0.85 -13.29 -3.68
CA GLU A 51 -2.27 -13.59 -3.76
C GLU A 51 -2.82 -14.05 -2.41
N LYS A 52 -2.11 -14.96 -1.71
CA LYS A 52 -2.55 -15.42 -0.39
C LYS A 52 -2.46 -14.31 0.66
N ALA A 53 -1.48 -13.44 0.59
CA ALA A 53 -1.39 -12.26 1.46
C ALA A 53 -2.57 -11.31 1.25
N MET A 54 -2.89 -10.97 -0.01
CA MET A 54 -4.00 -10.08 -0.35
C MET A 54 -5.35 -10.67 0.07
N GLU A 55 -5.57 -11.98 -0.13
CA GLU A 55 -6.77 -12.68 0.34
C GLU A 55 -6.95 -12.55 1.85
N LEU A 56 -5.90 -12.84 2.62
CA LEU A 56 -5.94 -12.80 4.08
C LEU A 56 -6.13 -11.38 4.62
N ILE A 57 -5.38 -10.42 4.09
CA ILE A 57 -5.43 -9.04 4.55
C ILE A 57 -6.72 -8.37 4.06
N GLY A 58 -7.01 -8.43 2.78
CA GLY A 58 -8.17 -7.77 2.17
C GLY A 58 -9.49 -8.22 2.80
N GLY A 59 -9.63 -9.53 3.07
CA GLY A 59 -10.82 -10.09 3.71
C GLY A 59 -10.96 -9.79 5.20
N ASN A 60 -9.89 -9.30 5.88
CA ASN A 60 -9.91 -9.16 7.33
C ASN A 60 -9.54 -7.77 7.86
N ILE A 61 -8.94 -6.89 7.07
CA ILE A 61 -8.46 -5.58 7.54
C ILE A 61 -9.57 -4.71 8.13
N ARG A 62 -10.73 -4.64 7.49
CA ARG A 62 -11.90 -3.90 7.99
C ARG A 62 -12.35 -4.44 9.35
N ARG A 63 -12.50 -5.77 9.49
CA ARG A 63 -12.85 -6.44 10.75
C ARG A 63 -11.81 -6.16 11.83
N PHE A 64 -10.54 -6.30 11.50
CA PHE A 64 -9.46 -6.10 12.45
C PHE A 64 -9.37 -4.64 12.92
N VAL A 65 -9.48 -3.66 12.01
CA VAL A 65 -9.48 -2.23 12.38
C VAL A 65 -10.71 -1.86 13.19
N ALA A 66 -11.88 -2.43 12.90
CA ALA A 66 -13.09 -2.22 13.69
C ALA A 66 -13.00 -2.88 15.06
N ARG A 67 -12.37 -4.06 15.18
CA ARG A 67 -12.29 -4.84 16.42
C ARG A 67 -10.94 -5.57 16.56
N ARG A 68 -9.91 -4.90 17.14
CA ARG A 68 -8.57 -5.49 17.34
C ARG A 68 -8.54 -6.75 18.20
N THR A 69 -9.57 -6.98 19.05
CA THR A 69 -9.69 -8.20 19.87
C THR A 69 -10.27 -9.39 19.10
N ASP A 70 -10.57 -9.25 17.82
CA ASP A 70 -10.90 -10.34 16.92
C ASP A 70 -9.62 -11.11 16.57
N LEU A 71 -9.33 -12.18 17.32
CA LEU A 71 -8.08 -12.94 17.17
C LEU A 71 -7.99 -13.66 15.83
N GLU A 72 -9.11 -14.08 15.24
CA GLU A 72 -9.14 -14.69 13.92
C GLU A 72 -8.71 -13.68 12.85
N ALA A 73 -9.25 -12.45 12.91
CA ALA A 73 -8.82 -11.38 12.01
C ALA A 73 -7.34 -10.99 12.25
N ALA A 74 -6.91 -10.90 13.51
CA ALA A 74 -5.52 -10.61 13.87
C ALA A 74 -4.55 -11.68 13.34
N GLU A 75 -4.88 -12.96 13.43
CA GLU A 75 -4.08 -14.06 12.88
C GLU A 75 -3.98 -13.98 11.35
N ALA A 76 -5.12 -13.69 10.68
CA ALA A 76 -5.13 -13.49 9.23
C ALA A 76 -4.24 -12.30 8.81
N MET A 77 -4.29 -11.17 9.54
CA MET A 77 -3.44 -10.01 9.29
C MET A 77 -1.96 -10.33 9.45
N LEU A 78 -1.55 -11.02 10.53
CA LEU A 78 -0.15 -11.40 10.74
C LEU A 78 0.35 -12.38 9.69
N THR A 79 -0.44 -13.40 9.39
CA THR A 79 -0.08 -14.42 8.39
C THR A 79 0.01 -13.78 7.01
N GLY A 80 -0.94 -12.91 6.66
CA GLY A 80 -0.92 -12.14 5.43
C GLY A 80 0.32 -11.24 5.33
N SER A 81 0.68 -10.54 6.40
CA SER A 81 1.89 -9.72 6.45
C SER A 81 3.17 -10.55 6.24
N LEU A 82 3.26 -11.74 6.82
CA LEU A 82 4.39 -12.66 6.59
C LEU A 82 4.48 -13.04 5.10
N PHE A 83 3.36 -13.44 4.49
CA PHE A 83 3.36 -13.81 3.06
C PHE A 83 3.67 -12.62 2.15
N ALA A 84 3.18 -11.42 2.47
CA ALA A 84 3.54 -10.19 1.77
C ALA A 84 5.05 -9.92 1.85
N GLY A 85 5.65 -10.11 3.06
CA GLY A 85 7.09 -10.01 3.29
C GLY A 85 7.90 -10.98 2.42
N ILE A 86 7.44 -12.21 2.29
CA ILE A 86 8.06 -13.20 1.40
C ILE A 86 7.90 -12.76 -0.06
N ALA A 87 6.70 -12.37 -0.48
CA ALA A 87 6.42 -11.98 -1.87
C ALA A 87 7.37 -10.86 -2.35
N PHE A 88 7.42 -9.72 -1.61
CA PHE A 88 8.25 -8.59 -2.03
C PHE A 88 9.76 -8.85 -1.91
N SER A 89 10.18 -9.77 -1.06
CA SER A 89 11.59 -10.17 -0.99
C SER A 89 12.09 -10.80 -2.29
N PHE A 90 11.19 -11.39 -3.09
CA PHE A 90 11.50 -11.98 -4.39
C PHE A 90 11.13 -11.07 -5.57
N ALA A 91 10.02 -10.35 -5.47
CA ALA A 91 9.49 -9.54 -6.57
C ALA A 91 9.80 -8.04 -6.45
N ARG A 92 10.31 -7.59 -5.29
CA ARG A 92 10.52 -6.17 -4.95
C ARG A 92 9.19 -5.42 -4.86
N LEU A 93 9.28 -4.10 -4.69
CA LEU A 93 8.15 -3.17 -4.60
C LEU A 93 8.14 -2.26 -5.82
N GLY A 94 7.24 -1.29 -5.87
CA GLY A 94 7.06 -0.39 -7.01
C GLY A 94 7.11 1.09 -6.64
N ASN A 95 6.32 1.88 -7.37
CA ASN A 95 6.26 3.33 -7.23
C ASN A 95 5.66 3.78 -5.89
N VAL A 96 4.73 3.01 -5.30
CA VAL A 96 4.10 3.39 -4.03
C VAL A 96 5.17 3.55 -2.95
N HIS A 97 5.97 2.52 -2.73
CA HIS A 97 7.05 2.57 -1.74
C HIS A 97 8.18 3.51 -2.13
N ALA A 98 8.50 3.63 -3.42
CA ALA A 98 9.50 4.59 -3.88
C ALA A 98 9.09 6.04 -3.54
N MET A 99 7.81 6.37 -3.65
CA MET A 99 7.29 7.72 -3.41
C MET A 99 6.93 7.97 -1.94
N SER A 100 6.52 6.97 -1.18
CA SER A 100 6.15 7.14 0.23
C SER A 100 7.33 7.40 1.15
N HIS A 101 8.50 6.83 0.87
CA HIS A 101 9.70 7.06 1.68
C HIS A 101 10.06 8.55 1.79
N PRO A 102 10.13 9.33 0.69
CA PRO A 102 10.34 10.77 0.78
C PRO A 102 9.23 11.49 1.54
N VAL A 103 7.95 11.14 1.36
CA VAL A 103 6.83 11.74 2.11
C VAL A 103 7.04 11.57 3.61
N SER A 104 7.36 10.36 4.04
CA SER A 104 7.64 10.09 5.46
C SER A 104 8.87 10.85 5.97
N ALA A 105 9.92 10.94 5.17
CA ALA A 105 11.16 11.62 5.54
C ALA A 105 11.00 13.14 5.65
N PHE A 106 10.30 13.78 4.72
CA PHE A 106 10.12 15.25 4.70
C PHE A 106 9.05 15.74 5.67
N PHE A 107 7.98 14.96 5.85
CA PHE A 107 6.79 15.43 6.55
C PHE A 107 6.41 14.62 7.79
N ASN A 108 7.17 13.55 8.10
CA ASN A 108 6.91 12.66 9.23
C ASN A 108 5.52 11.99 9.20
N VAL A 109 4.96 11.82 8.00
CA VAL A 109 3.74 11.02 7.80
C VAL A 109 4.06 9.55 8.10
N ALA A 110 3.18 8.88 8.81
CA ALA A 110 3.31 7.43 9.07
C ALA A 110 3.41 6.67 7.73
N HIS A 111 4.39 5.76 7.61
CA HIS A 111 4.73 5.10 6.35
C HIS A 111 3.53 4.43 5.67
N GLY A 112 2.76 3.63 6.43
CA GLY A 112 1.58 2.96 5.88
C GLY A 112 0.48 3.93 5.44
N VAL A 113 0.35 5.11 6.09
CA VAL A 113 -0.58 6.16 5.66
C VAL A 113 -0.12 6.77 4.34
N ALA A 114 1.18 7.09 4.20
CA ALA A 114 1.73 7.62 2.96
C ALA A 114 1.56 6.61 1.81
N ASN A 115 1.81 5.33 2.07
CA ASN A 115 1.60 4.25 1.09
C ASN A 115 0.13 4.16 0.67
N ALA A 116 -0.80 4.17 1.62
CA ALA A 116 -2.23 4.00 1.34
C ALA A 116 -2.80 5.16 0.49
N VAL A 117 -2.41 6.40 0.79
CA VAL A 117 -2.83 7.57 0.00
C VAL A 117 -2.24 7.50 -1.43
N LEU A 118 -0.96 7.19 -1.54
CA LEU A 118 -0.28 7.10 -2.84
C LEU A 118 -0.77 5.93 -3.68
N LEU A 119 -1.24 4.84 -3.07
CA LEU A 119 -1.72 3.67 -3.78
C LEU A 119 -2.85 4.02 -4.77
N THR A 120 -3.81 4.86 -4.38
CA THR A 120 -4.93 5.25 -5.26
C THR A 120 -4.45 5.89 -6.55
N VAL A 121 -3.52 6.83 -6.44
CA VAL A 121 -2.97 7.58 -7.58
C VAL A 121 -2.08 6.70 -8.46
N ILE A 122 -1.31 5.82 -7.82
CA ILE A 122 -0.38 4.93 -8.53
C ILE A 122 -1.11 3.76 -9.17
N ALA A 123 -2.15 3.20 -8.54
CA ALA A 123 -3.01 2.20 -9.16
C ALA A 123 -3.66 2.73 -10.44
N GLU A 124 -4.18 3.98 -10.42
CA GLU A 124 -4.70 4.63 -11.61
C GLU A 124 -3.63 4.83 -12.69
N TYR A 125 -2.41 5.24 -12.29
CA TYR A 125 -1.29 5.38 -13.22
C TYR A 125 -0.90 4.04 -13.85
N ASN A 126 -0.83 2.98 -13.06
CA ASN A 126 -0.45 1.64 -13.48
C ASN A 126 -1.56 0.91 -14.27
N ALA A 127 -2.82 1.33 -14.15
CA ALA A 127 -3.96 0.72 -14.84
C ALA A 127 -3.75 0.56 -16.36
N LEU A 128 -3.02 1.50 -16.99
CA LEU A 128 -2.68 1.41 -18.41
C LEU A 128 -1.68 0.30 -18.75
N ALA A 129 -1.03 -0.28 -17.74
CA ALA A 129 -0.09 -1.38 -17.90
C ALA A 129 -0.65 -2.69 -17.30
N ASP A 130 -1.90 -2.68 -16.82
CA ASP A 130 -2.53 -3.90 -16.32
C ASP A 130 -2.73 -4.90 -17.46
N HIS A 131 -2.52 -6.17 -17.13
CA HIS A 131 -2.70 -7.31 -18.02
C HIS A 131 -3.53 -8.40 -17.35
N GLY A 132 -4.58 -8.00 -16.62
CA GLY A 132 -5.55 -8.89 -15.98
C GLY A 132 -5.25 -9.21 -14.50
N ARG A 133 -4.25 -8.55 -13.88
CA ARG A 133 -3.94 -8.75 -12.47
C ARG A 133 -4.89 -7.98 -11.54
N TYR A 134 -5.39 -6.83 -11.99
CA TYR A 134 -6.23 -5.93 -11.19
C TYR A 134 -7.58 -6.54 -10.79
N LEU A 135 -8.17 -7.38 -11.64
CA LEU A 135 -9.40 -8.09 -11.29
C LEU A 135 -9.25 -8.94 -10.02
N LYS A 136 -8.14 -9.67 -9.89
CA LYS A 136 -7.90 -10.47 -8.68
C LYS A 136 -7.70 -9.60 -7.45
N ILE A 137 -6.93 -8.52 -7.56
CA ILE A 137 -6.71 -7.57 -6.46
C ILE A 137 -8.05 -6.98 -6.02
N TYR A 138 -8.87 -6.53 -6.98
CA TYR A 138 -10.21 -6.02 -6.73
C TYR A 138 -11.05 -7.02 -5.93
N ASN A 139 -11.10 -8.28 -6.35
CA ASN A 139 -11.89 -9.32 -5.72
C ASN A 139 -11.44 -9.69 -4.29
N TYR A 140 -10.22 -9.33 -3.89
CA TYR A 140 -9.75 -9.51 -2.51
C TYR A 140 -10.21 -8.39 -1.56
N ILE A 141 -10.50 -7.18 -2.06
CA ILE A 141 -10.83 -6.02 -1.22
C ILE A 141 -12.27 -5.53 -1.38
N SER A 142 -12.91 -5.80 -2.53
CA SER A 142 -14.28 -5.41 -2.80
C SER A 142 -15.27 -6.36 -2.09
N PRO A 143 -16.32 -5.82 -1.46
CA PRO A 143 -17.41 -6.64 -0.90
C PRO A 143 -18.25 -7.31 -2.00
N ILE A 144 -18.19 -6.81 -3.22
CA ILE A 144 -18.93 -7.33 -4.39
C ILE A 144 -17.90 -7.77 -5.42
N PRO A 145 -17.77 -9.10 -5.68
CA PRO A 145 -16.83 -9.57 -6.69
C PRO A 145 -17.27 -9.16 -8.10
N ALA A 146 -16.28 -8.88 -8.95
CA ALA A 146 -16.50 -8.65 -10.38
C ALA A 146 -16.06 -9.86 -11.20
N TYR A 147 -16.63 -9.99 -12.40
CA TYR A 147 -16.24 -10.98 -13.40
C TYR A 147 -15.46 -10.31 -14.54
N GLU A 148 -14.74 -11.11 -15.32
CA GLU A 148 -13.80 -10.61 -16.34
C GLU A 148 -14.47 -9.72 -17.40
N ASP A 149 -15.71 -10.01 -17.75
CA ASP A 149 -16.52 -9.26 -18.73
C ASP A 149 -17.15 -7.96 -18.19
N GLU A 150 -17.12 -7.76 -16.88
CA GLU A 150 -17.68 -6.59 -16.19
C GLU A 150 -16.59 -5.69 -15.58
N PHE A 151 -15.35 -6.19 -15.46
CA PHE A 151 -14.29 -5.49 -14.75
C PHE A 151 -13.56 -4.49 -15.65
N GLU A 152 -13.41 -3.28 -15.14
CA GLU A 152 -12.51 -2.26 -15.68
C GLU A 152 -11.42 -1.91 -14.66
N PRO A 153 -10.16 -1.69 -15.07
CA PRO A 153 -9.04 -1.45 -14.14
C PRO A 153 -9.27 -0.30 -13.15
N LEU A 154 -10.05 0.72 -13.52
CA LEU A 154 -10.39 1.83 -12.62
C LEU A 154 -11.33 1.43 -11.47
N MET A 155 -12.07 0.33 -11.60
CA MET A 155 -12.87 -0.19 -10.47
C MET A 155 -11.99 -0.57 -9.27
N LEU A 156 -10.76 -1.03 -9.51
CA LEU A 156 -9.81 -1.27 -8.43
C LEU A 156 -9.46 0.02 -7.69
N VAL A 157 -9.28 1.13 -8.40
CA VAL A 157 -8.96 2.42 -7.79
C VAL A 157 -10.08 2.89 -6.86
N ASP A 158 -11.33 2.71 -7.28
CA ASP A 158 -12.49 3.05 -6.45
C ASP A 158 -12.60 2.13 -5.23
N ALA A 159 -12.36 0.82 -5.39
CA ALA A 159 -12.33 -0.12 -4.28
C ALA A 159 -11.20 0.19 -3.25
N ILE A 160 -10.04 0.68 -3.72
CA ILE A 160 -8.96 1.14 -2.85
C ILE A 160 -9.38 2.39 -2.07
N ARG A 161 -10.05 3.36 -2.69
CA ARG A 161 -10.59 4.55 -2.01
C ARG A 161 -11.59 4.17 -0.93
N GLU A 162 -12.54 3.30 -1.25
CA GLU A 162 -13.52 2.79 -0.30
C GLU A 162 -12.84 2.07 0.88
N LEU A 163 -11.86 1.20 0.60
CA LEU A 163 -11.10 0.54 1.66
C LEU A 163 -10.37 1.53 2.57
N ASN A 164 -9.71 2.54 2.00
CA ASN A 164 -9.01 3.57 2.76
C ASN A 164 -9.98 4.37 3.65
N GLU A 165 -11.15 4.75 3.14
CA GLU A 165 -12.21 5.42 3.90
C GLU A 165 -12.69 4.55 5.07
N ASP A 166 -13.02 3.28 4.82
CA ASP A 166 -13.51 2.32 5.81
C ASP A 166 -12.55 2.13 6.99
N ILE A 167 -11.25 2.19 6.73
CA ILE A 167 -10.22 2.01 7.77
C ILE A 167 -9.67 3.32 8.33
N GLY A 168 -10.20 4.47 7.86
CA GLY A 168 -9.88 5.80 8.39
C GLY A 168 -8.53 6.36 7.93
N ILE A 169 -8.08 6.00 6.72
CA ILE A 169 -6.93 6.62 6.05
C ILE A 169 -7.36 7.99 5.47
N PRO A 170 -6.52 9.03 5.56
CA PRO A 170 -6.78 10.31 4.90
C PRO A 170 -6.95 10.18 3.39
N GLU A 171 -7.82 11.02 2.80
CA GLU A 171 -8.12 10.99 1.37
C GLU A 171 -6.92 11.41 0.49
N ASP A 172 -6.11 12.37 0.97
CA ASP A 172 -5.00 12.98 0.24
C ASP A 172 -3.75 13.22 1.11
N LEU A 173 -2.63 13.50 0.46
CA LEU A 173 -1.36 13.76 1.13
C LEU A 173 -1.37 15.06 1.94
N THR A 174 -2.07 16.09 1.50
CA THR A 174 -2.18 17.36 2.23
C THR A 174 -2.80 17.13 3.59
N THR A 175 -3.90 16.39 3.64
CA THR A 175 -4.58 16.00 4.88
C THR A 175 -3.69 15.14 5.75
N ALA A 176 -3.02 14.14 5.18
CA ALA A 176 -2.10 13.25 5.90
C ALA A 176 -0.92 14.03 6.51
N ILE A 177 -0.34 14.97 5.76
CA ILE A 177 0.78 15.82 6.22
C ILE A 177 0.33 16.73 7.35
N ARG A 178 -0.82 17.41 7.23
CA ARG A 178 -1.36 18.28 8.27
C ARG A 178 -1.67 17.51 9.56
N GLN A 179 -2.21 16.30 9.45
CA GLN A 179 -2.43 15.43 10.62
C GLN A 179 -1.11 15.02 11.29
N ALA A 180 -0.07 14.72 10.52
CA ALA A 180 1.25 14.35 11.05
C ALA A 180 1.94 15.50 11.79
N LYS A 181 1.66 16.76 11.42
CA LYS A 181 2.21 17.98 12.05
C LYS A 181 1.60 18.32 13.41
N LYS A 182 0.53 17.64 13.84
CA LYS A 182 -0.07 17.76 15.19
C LYS A 182 -0.38 19.20 15.63
N GLY A 183 -0.85 20.04 14.71
CA GLY A 183 -1.27 21.42 15.00
C GLY A 183 -0.24 22.49 14.61
N GLU A 184 0.92 22.12 14.10
CA GLU A 184 1.77 23.07 13.37
C GLU A 184 1.14 23.35 12.00
N GLU A 185 0.94 24.63 11.68
CA GLU A 185 0.44 25.03 10.37
C GLU A 185 1.51 24.79 9.30
N ILE A 186 1.12 24.19 8.18
CA ILE A 186 1.93 24.04 6.99
C ILE A 186 1.12 24.52 5.78
N SER A 187 1.69 25.40 4.97
CA SER A 187 1.02 25.91 3.77
C SER A 187 1.16 24.95 2.59
N ASP A 188 0.26 25.09 1.61
CA ASP A 188 0.33 24.31 0.38
C ASP A 188 1.62 24.60 -0.39
N GLU A 189 2.06 25.87 -0.41
CA GLU A 189 3.31 26.26 -1.06
C GLU A 189 4.53 25.60 -0.40
N GLU A 190 4.51 25.42 0.93
CA GLU A 190 5.59 24.71 1.62
C GLU A 190 5.62 23.23 1.24
N ILE A 191 4.47 22.58 1.16
CA ILE A 191 4.35 21.19 0.72
C ILE A 191 4.84 21.05 -0.72
N GLU A 192 4.31 21.87 -1.63
CA GLU A 192 4.68 21.86 -3.05
C GLU A 192 6.16 22.11 -3.28
N SER A 193 6.79 22.98 -2.47
CA SER A 193 8.23 23.27 -2.56
C SER A 193 9.14 22.06 -2.37
N LYS A 194 8.63 20.97 -1.78
CA LYS A 194 9.39 19.72 -1.54
C LYS A 194 9.21 18.68 -2.64
N ILE A 195 8.21 18.83 -3.52
CA ILE A 195 7.85 17.81 -4.51
C ILE A 195 9.02 17.44 -5.42
N ASP A 196 9.76 18.43 -5.91
CA ASP A 196 10.89 18.16 -6.82
C ASP A 196 12.01 17.35 -6.14
N ALA A 197 12.31 17.69 -4.87
CA ALA A 197 13.29 16.95 -4.07
C ALA A 197 12.79 15.54 -3.72
N MET A 198 11.51 15.40 -3.36
CA MET A 198 10.90 14.09 -3.11
C MET A 198 10.92 13.22 -4.37
N ALA A 199 10.68 13.81 -5.55
CA ALA A 199 10.75 13.08 -6.81
C ALA A 199 12.18 12.64 -7.13
N ASP A 200 13.20 13.47 -6.85
CA ASP A 200 14.60 13.07 -6.98
C ASP A 200 14.97 11.90 -6.07
N ASP A 201 14.47 11.91 -4.83
CA ASP A 201 14.73 10.81 -3.89
C ASP A 201 13.97 9.54 -4.28
N ALA A 202 12.72 9.64 -4.71
CA ALA A 202 11.95 8.52 -5.24
C ALA A 202 12.67 7.84 -6.42
N MET A 203 13.22 8.63 -7.35
CA MET A 203 13.96 8.13 -8.53
C MET A 203 15.26 7.39 -8.18
N LYS A 204 15.82 7.60 -6.99
CA LYS A 204 16.98 6.83 -6.49
C LYS A 204 16.58 5.46 -5.96
N SER A 205 15.30 5.24 -5.69
CA SER A 205 14.79 3.95 -5.22
C SER A 205 14.91 2.89 -6.30
N GLY A 206 15.52 1.76 -5.95
CA GLY A 206 15.55 0.61 -6.85
C GLY A 206 14.16 0.02 -7.18
N ASN A 207 13.12 0.40 -6.45
CA ASN A 207 11.75 -0.08 -6.66
C ASN A 207 11.13 0.46 -7.96
N ILE A 208 11.47 1.69 -8.37
CA ILE A 208 11.01 2.30 -9.63
C ILE A 208 11.24 1.38 -10.84
N ALA A 209 12.37 0.65 -10.85
CA ALA A 209 12.78 -0.16 -11.99
C ALA A 209 11.88 -1.37 -12.27
N VAL A 210 11.09 -1.80 -11.30
CA VAL A 210 10.21 -2.98 -11.42
C VAL A 210 8.72 -2.63 -11.35
N ASN A 211 8.38 -1.33 -11.32
CA ASN A 211 6.99 -0.89 -11.42
C ASN A 211 6.41 -1.29 -12.79
N PRO A 212 5.15 -1.78 -12.86
CA PRO A 212 4.58 -2.28 -14.13
C PRO A 212 4.56 -1.23 -15.24
N ARG A 213 4.28 0.03 -14.91
CA ARG A 213 4.39 1.15 -15.84
C ARG A 213 5.66 1.94 -15.57
N SER A 214 6.52 2.06 -16.59
CA SER A 214 7.76 2.84 -16.50
C SER A 214 7.49 4.29 -16.11
N SER A 215 8.30 4.85 -15.21
CA SER A 215 8.15 6.21 -14.70
C SER A 215 9.43 7.00 -14.86
N ARG A 216 9.30 8.25 -15.31
CA ARG A 216 10.37 9.25 -15.30
C ARG A 216 10.11 10.24 -14.17
N LYS A 217 11.10 11.03 -13.75
CA LYS A 217 10.95 12.06 -12.72
C LYS A 217 9.72 12.94 -12.94
N GLN A 218 9.45 13.36 -14.17
CA GLN A 218 8.28 14.19 -14.48
C GLN A 218 6.94 13.48 -14.22
N ASP A 219 6.89 12.16 -14.37
CA ASP A 219 5.71 11.38 -14.07
C ASP A 219 5.52 11.29 -12.54
N ILE A 220 6.60 11.07 -11.78
CA ILE A 220 6.60 11.08 -10.31
C ILE A 220 6.15 12.44 -9.74
N VAL A 221 6.67 13.55 -10.29
CA VAL A 221 6.23 14.89 -9.92
C VAL A 221 4.72 15.07 -10.10
N LYS A 222 4.19 14.68 -11.26
CA LYS A 222 2.74 14.75 -11.54
C LYS A 222 1.92 13.88 -10.59
N LEU A 223 2.43 12.70 -10.24
CA LEU A 223 1.75 11.80 -9.31
C LEU A 223 1.71 12.40 -7.90
N TYR A 224 2.75 13.07 -7.45
CA TYR A 224 2.71 13.80 -6.18
C TYR A 224 1.66 14.91 -6.20
N TYR A 225 1.64 15.76 -7.25
CA TYR A 225 0.61 16.80 -7.37
C TYR A 225 -0.82 16.24 -7.43
N LYS A 226 -0.98 15.05 -8.00
CA LYS A 226 -2.30 14.39 -8.05
C LYS A 226 -2.72 13.81 -6.70
N ALA A 227 -1.77 13.51 -5.83
CA ALA A 227 -2.00 12.96 -4.51
C ALA A 227 -2.22 14.04 -3.42
N LEU A 228 -1.92 15.33 -3.71
CA LEU A 228 -2.27 16.48 -2.88
C LEU A 228 -3.75 16.84 -2.97
#